data_667695bc84937565c1a165bdc6d63b8f
#
_entry.id   667695bc84937565c1a165bdc6d63b8f
#
_cell.length_a   1.000
_cell.length_b   1.000
_cell.length_c   1.000
_cell.angle_alpha   90.00
_cell.angle_beta   90.00
_cell.angle_gamma   90.00
#
_symmetry.space_group_name_H-M   'P 1'
#
loop_
_entity.id
_entity.type
_entity.pdbx_description
1 polymer ?
#
loop_
_entity_poly.entity_id
_entity_poly.type
_entity_poly.pdbx_seq_one_letter_code
_entity_poly.pdbx_strand_id
1 'polypeptide(L)'
;MQLHLLSDGYFTLDKSLLVYLKYQGQTYEAALKPLLIITDEEKILIDTGIGDLPEKHKRFHTIRRGSHQTLKIELEKHNLKPEDIDVVVNTHLHFDHCGNNQYFKGAKFYVQAEELRYAYAPDRFQKAAYISDFFDTSVDYIGIRGRYQLTDDIVLVPTPGHSIGHQSTIIKWKEKNYVYCGDVAPLRENLEKRNISGVLYRADQALKSLDMLGSIENAVYIYSHDNEQMTL
;
A
#
# COMPACT_ATOMS: atom_id res chain seq x y z
N MET A 1 -1.94 -21.17 -4.43
CA MET A 1 -1.79 -19.70 -4.28
C MET A 1 -1.15 -19.10 -5.52
N GLN A 2 -1.58 -17.92 -5.96
CA GLN A 2 -1.00 -17.11 -7.04
C GLN A 2 -0.84 -15.67 -6.54
N LEU A 3 0.21 -14.98 -6.98
CA LEU A 3 0.50 -13.58 -6.63
C LEU A 3 0.58 -12.77 -7.93
N HIS A 4 -0.16 -11.66 -8.01
CA HIS A 4 -0.21 -10.80 -9.19
C HIS A 4 -0.05 -9.33 -8.77
N LEU A 5 0.97 -8.68 -9.31
CA LEU A 5 1.17 -7.26 -9.11
C LEU A 5 0.29 -6.52 -10.12
N LEU A 6 -0.70 -5.79 -9.63
CA LEU A 6 -1.64 -5.02 -10.46
C LEU A 6 -1.11 -3.60 -10.70
N SER A 7 -1.75 -2.84 -11.58
CA SER A 7 -1.40 -1.45 -11.86
C SER A 7 -2.65 -0.56 -11.80
N ASP A 8 -2.63 0.43 -10.91
CA ASP A 8 -3.64 1.52 -10.91
C ASP A 8 -3.09 2.81 -11.56
N GLY A 9 -2.08 2.67 -12.42
CA GLY A 9 -1.42 3.78 -13.10
C GLY A 9 -0.23 4.34 -12.32
N TYR A 10 0.02 5.62 -12.51
CA TYR A 10 1.16 6.33 -11.94
C TYR A 10 0.72 7.64 -11.31
N PHE A 11 1.41 8.02 -10.27
CA PHE A 11 1.20 9.25 -9.54
C PHE A 11 2.48 10.10 -9.60
N THR A 12 2.38 11.35 -10.06
CA THR A 12 3.53 12.25 -10.20
C THR A 12 3.79 12.98 -8.90
N LEU A 13 5.02 12.89 -8.40
CA LEU A 13 5.46 13.52 -7.16
C LEU A 13 6.92 13.97 -7.22
N ASP A 14 7.37 14.73 -6.23
CA ASP A 14 8.80 14.96 -5.98
C ASP A 14 9.41 13.70 -5.37
N LYS A 15 10.48 13.17 -5.98
CA LYS A 15 11.11 11.90 -5.56
C LYS A 15 11.60 11.95 -4.09
N SER A 16 11.86 13.13 -3.56
CA SER A 16 12.23 13.29 -2.15
C SER A 16 11.13 12.84 -1.16
N LEU A 17 9.88 12.74 -1.60
CA LEU A 17 8.79 12.17 -0.79
C LEU A 17 8.91 10.66 -0.62
N LEU A 18 9.62 9.97 -1.51
CA LEU A 18 9.90 8.53 -1.42
C LEU A 18 11.24 8.22 -0.76
N VAL A 19 12.19 9.18 -0.74
CA VAL A 19 13.53 8.96 -0.17
C VAL A 19 13.95 10.21 0.61
N TYR A 20 14.02 10.07 1.93
CA TYR A 20 14.27 11.18 2.86
C TYR A 20 15.55 11.95 2.54
N LEU A 21 15.45 13.28 2.42
CA LEU A 21 16.53 14.22 2.14
C LEU A 21 17.36 13.94 0.87
N LYS A 22 16.77 13.21 -0.11
CA LYS A 22 17.40 12.98 -1.41
C LYS A 22 16.47 13.40 -2.54
N TYR A 23 17.02 13.66 -3.70
CA TYR A 23 16.31 13.91 -4.97
C TYR A 23 15.32 15.09 -4.94
N GLN A 24 15.57 16.11 -4.10
CA GLN A 24 14.72 17.31 -4.05
C GLN A 24 14.63 17.98 -5.43
N GLY A 25 13.40 18.31 -5.84
CA GLY A 25 13.12 18.92 -7.14
C GLY A 25 13.14 17.94 -8.32
N GLN A 26 13.37 16.64 -8.10
CA GLN A 26 13.28 15.62 -9.14
C GLN A 26 11.88 15.05 -9.23
N THR A 27 11.21 15.29 -10.35
CA THR A 27 9.92 14.68 -10.64
C THR A 27 10.07 13.16 -10.83
N TYR A 28 9.18 12.39 -10.20
CA TYR A 28 9.09 10.94 -10.34
C TYR A 28 7.63 10.52 -10.56
N GLU A 29 7.41 9.62 -11.50
CA GLU A 29 6.11 8.98 -11.70
C GLU A 29 6.10 7.68 -10.92
N ALA A 30 5.58 7.71 -9.70
CA ALA A 30 5.48 6.55 -8.82
C ALA A 30 4.40 5.58 -9.32
N ALA A 31 4.76 4.34 -9.58
CA ALA A 31 3.80 3.30 -9.92
C ALA A 31 2.84 3.04 -8.74
N LEU A 32 1.59 2.74 -9.02
CA LEU A 32 0.58 2.36 -8.04
C LEU A 32 0.31 0.86 -8.22
N LYS A 33 0.78 0.05 -7.27
CA LYS A 33 0.91 -1.40 -7.44
C LYS A 33 0.20 -2.19 -6.34
N PRO A 34 -1.13 -2.26 -6.33
CA PRO A 34 -1.85 -3.22 -5.48
C PRO A 34 -1.39 -4.66 -5.77
N LEU A 35 -1.36 -5.50 -4.74
CA LEU A 35 -1.01 -6.91 -4.88
C LEU A 35 -2.25 -7.78 -4.72
N LEU A 36 -2.60 -8.52 -5.77
CA LEU A 36 -3.65 -9.53 -5.74
C LEU A 36 -3.07 -10.89 -5.36
N ILE A 37 -3.67 -11.53 -4.37
CA ILE A 37 -3.36 -12.88 -3.93
C ILE A 37 -4.59 -13.74 -4.15
N ILE A 38 -4.45 -14.80 -4.95
CA ILE A 38 -5.51 -15.77 -5.18
C ILE A 38 -5.11 -17.08 -4.50
N THR A 39 -5.89 -17.48 -3.51
CA THR A 39 -5.79 -18.79 -2.87
C THR A 39 -6.96 -19.69 -3.32
N ASP A 40 -7.00 -20.91 -2.84
CA ASP A 40 -8.12 -21.82 -3.12
C ASP A 40 -9.38 -21.43 -2.33
N GLU A 41 -9.23 -20.63 -1.26
CA GLU A 41 -10.31 -20.23 -0.36
C GLU A 41 -10.73 -18.78 -0.55
N GLU A 42 -9.78 -17.86 -0.70
CA GLU A 42 -10.02 -16.41 -0.70
C GLU A 42 -9.22 -15.67 -1.76
N LYS A 43 -9.76 -14.56 -2.22
CA LYS A 43 -9.10 -13.56 -3.05
C LYS A 43 -8.83 -12.33 -2.20
N ILE A 44 -7.55 -12.03 -2.01
CA ILE A 44 -7.07 -11.00 -1.10
C ILE A 44 -6.39 -9.91 -1.91
N LEU A 45 -6.72 -8.66 -1.64
CA LEU A 45 -6.09 -7.49 -2.26
C LEU A 45 -5.33 -6.70 -1.21
N ILE A 46 -4.04 -6.46 -1.46
CA ILE A 46 -3.22 -5.57 -0.61
C ILE A 46 -3.17 -4.20 -1.28
N ASP A 47 -3.71 -3.21 -0.61
CA ASP A 47 -3.97 -1.85 -1.08
C ASP A 47 -4.91 -1.79 -2.30
N THR A 48 -5.48 -0.61 -2.55
CA THR A 48 -6.45 -0.41 -3.62
C THR A 48 -6.06 0.72 -4.60
N GLY A 49 -4.84 1.26 -4.51
CA GLY A 49 -4.38 2.33 -5.39
C GLY A 49 -5.02 3.69 -5.07
N ILE A 50 -5.02 4.59 -6.06
CA ILE A 50 -5.36 6.01 -5.85
C ILE A 50 -6.81 6.37 -6.17
N GLY A 51 -7.52 5.56 -6.91
CA GLY A 51 -8.90 5.87 -7.30
C GLY A 51 -9.04 7.16 -8.14
N ASP A 52 -10.25 7.72 -8.15
CA ASP A 52 -10.54 8.99 -8.81
C ASP A 52 -10.50 10.12 -7.78
N LEU A 53 -9.52 11.00 -7.89
CA LEU A 53 -9.37 12.11 -6.97
C LEU A 53 -10.56 13.06 -7.01
N PRO A 54 -11.08 13.49 -5.85
CA PRO A 54 -12.04 14.59 -5.78
C PRO A 54 -11.46 15.86 -6.43
N GLU A 55 -12.31 16.68 -7.08
CA GLU A 55 -11.89 17.88 -7.85
C GLU A 55 -10.95 18.81 -7.05
N LYS A 56 -11.21 19.00 -5.75
CA LYS A 56 -10.37 19.83 -4.87
C LYS A 56 -8.91 19.33 -4.74
N HIS A 57 -8.67 18.03 -5.02
CA HIS A 57 -7.34 17.41 -4.92
C HIS A 57 -6.64 17.26 -6.27
N LYS A 58 -7.36 17.24 -7.39
CA LYS A 58 -6.79 17.10 -8.75
C LYS A 58 -5.74 18.15 -9.09
N ARG A 59 -5.88 19.36 -8.54
CA ARG A 59 -4.91 20.46 -8.78
C ARG A 59 -3.54 20.24 -8.12
N PHE A 60 -3.44 19.32 -7.16
CA PHE A 60 -2.21 19.05 -6.42
C PHE A 60 -1.53 17.76 -6.84
N HIS A 61 -2.27 16.88 -7.50
CA HIS A 61 -1.78 15.55 -7.81
C HIS A 61 -2.08 15.22 -9.27
N THR A 62 -1.04 14.87 -10.01
CA THR A 62 -1.17 14.42 -11.40
C THR A 62 -1.14 12.90 -11.43
N ILE A 63 -2.24 12.31 -11.92
CA ILE A 63 -2.35 10.86 -12.13
C ILE A 63 -2.26 10.60 -13.62
N ARG A 64 -1.44 9.64 -14.01
CA ARG A 64 -1.35 9.13 -15.37
C ARG A 64 -1.81 7.69 -15.42
N ARG A 65 -2.87 7.42 -16.15
CA ARG A 65 -3.37 6.07 -16.45
C ARG A 65 -3.46 5.88 -17.95
N GLY A 66 -2.99 4.74 -18.45
CA GLY A 66 -3.35 4.27 -19.77
C GLY A 66 -4.84 3.84 -19.81
N SER A 67 -5.38 3.64 -21.01
CA SER A 67 -6.76 3.22 -21.22
C SER A 67 -7.14 1.90 -20.50
N HIS A 68 -6.16 1.13 -20.05
CA HIS A 68 -6.32 -0.19 -19.41
C HIS A 68 -5.59 -0.27 -18.07
N GLN A 69 -5.33 0.84 -17.40
CA GLN A 69 -4.60 0.90 -16.13
C GLN A 69 -5.49 1.39 -14.98
N THR A 70 -6.67 0.83 -14.83
CA THR A 70 -7.46 0.99 -13.60
C THR A 70 -7.49 -0.32 -12.85
N LEU A 71 -7.56 -0.26 -11.53
CA LEU A 71 -7.62 -1.46 -10.70
C LEU A 71 -8.74 -2.43 -11.12
N LYS A 72 -9.89 -1.88 -11.53
CA LYS A 72 -11.01 -2.68 -12.04
C LYS A 72 -10.63 -3.46 -13.30
N ILE A 73 -10.01 -2.80 -14.29
CA ILE A 73 -9.58 -3.45 -15.54
C ILE A 73 -8.47 -4.46 -15.26
N GLU A 74 -7.58 -4.17 -14.31
CA GLU A 74 -6.54 -5.11 -13.90
C GLU A 74 -7.13 -6.39 -13.28
N LEU A 75 -8.19 -6.29 -12.47
CA LEU A 75 -8.90 -7.45 -11.95
C LEU A 75 -9.58 -8.26 -13.07
N GLU A 76 -10.17 -7.59 -14.07
CA GLU A 76 -10.81 -8.24 -15.24
C GLU A 76 -9.83 -9.13 -16.02
N LYS A 77 -8.52 -8.79 -16.07
CA LYS A 77 -7.47 -9.65 -16.68
C LYS A 77 -7.31 -11.01 -15.97
N HIS A 78 -7.73 -11.08 -14.71
CA HIS A 78 -7.75 -12.30 -13.91
C HIS A 78 -9.14 -12.93 -13.81
N ASN A 79 -10.10 -12.48 -14.66
CA ASN A 79 -11.51 -12.89 -14.63
C ASN A 79 -12.22 -12.57 -13.30
N LEU A 80 -11.80 -11.49 -12.63
CA LEU A 80 -12.35 -11.03 -11.38
C LEU A 80 -12.99 -9.64 -11.52
N LYS A 81 -13.96 -9.38 -10.64
CA LYS A 81 -14.58 -8.07 -10.43
C LYS A 81 -14.31 -7.64 -8.99
N PRO A 82 -14.50 -6.36 -8.64
CA PRO A 82 -14.36 -5.90 -7.25
C PRO A 82 -15.20 -6.72 -6.25
N GLU A 83 -16.38 -7.17 -6.65
CA GLU A 83 -17.28 -7.96 -5.81
C GLU A 83 -16.78 -9.38 -5.52
N ASP A 84 -15.80 -9.86 -6.28
CA ASP A 84 -15.19 -11.18 -6.09
C ASP A 84 -14.04 -11.16 -5.07
N ILE A 85 -13.64 -9.98 -4.58
CA ILE A 85 -12.58 -9.83 -3.58
C ILE A 85 -13.19 -10.05 -2.18
N ASP A 86 -12.66 -11.02 -1.46
CA ASP A 86 -13.14 -11.41 -0.13
C ASP A 86 -12.51 -10.55 0.97
N VAL A 87 -11.23 -10.17 0.78
CA VAL A 87 -10.44 -9.45 1.77
C VAL A 87 -9.63 -8.33 1.11
N VAL A 88 -9.65 -7.17 1.74
CA VAL A 88 -8.73 -6.05 1.44
C VAL A 88 -7.85 -5.80 2.67
N VAL A 89 -6.55 -5.71 2.47
CA VAL A 89 -5.61 -5.26 3.49
C VAL A 89 -5.11 -3.88 3.08
N ASN A 90 -5.42 -2.84 3.83
CA ASN A 90 -4.76 -1.55 3.65
C ASN A 90 -3.46 -1.53 4.46
N THR A 91 -2.32 -1.30 3.79
CA THR A 91 -1.04 -1.09 4.48
C THR A 91 -1.13 0.13 5.38
N HIS A 92 -1.79 1.17 4.89
CA HIS A 92 -2.15 2.39 5.59
C HIS A 92 -3.24 3.13 4.80
N LEU A 93 -3.70 4.29 5.27
CA LEU A 93 -4.84 4.99 4.69
C LEU A 93 -4.46 6.30 3.98
N HIS A 94 -3.25 6.42 3.44
CA HIS A 94 -2.94 7.49 2.50
C HIS A 94 -3.72 7.29 1.20
N PHE A 95 -4.02 8.39 0.53
CA PHE A 95 -4.98 8.43 -0.59
C PHE A 95 -4.62 7.53 -1.77
N ASP A 96 -3.36 7.22 -1.95
CA ASP A 96 -2.82 6.38 -3.02
C ASP A 96 -2.74 4.89 -2.68
N HIS A 97 -3.18 4.50 -1.47
CA HIS A 97 -3.30 3.11 -1.01
C HIS A 97 -4.73 2.67 -0.74
N CYS A 98 -5.64 3.61 -0.48
CA CYS A 98 -7.04 3.32 -0.15
C CYS A 98 -8.06 3.94 -1.13
N GLY A 99 -7.59 4.51 -2.24
CA GLY A 99 -8.42 5.33 -3.14
C GLY A 99 -9.58 4.62 -3.81
N ASN A 100 -9.51 3.31 -3.99
CA ASN A 100 -10.60 2.52 -4.57
C ASN A 100 -11.37 1.67 -3.54
N ASN A 101 -11.17 1.86 -2.22
CA ASN A 101 -11.83 1.05 -1.18
C ASN A 101 -13.35 0.95 -1.40
N GLN A 102 -14.00 2.03 -1.83
CA GLN A 102 -15.44 2.09 -2.06
C GLN A 102 -15.99 1.06 -3.06
N TYR A 103 -15.15 0.48 -3.90
CA TYR A 103 -15.58 -0.53 -4.88
C TYR A 103 -15.65 -1.94 -4.31
N PHE A 104 -15.05 -2.20 -3.14
CA PHE A 104 -14.93 -3.52 -2.55
C PHE A 104 -15.87 -3.72 -1.34
N LYS A 105 -17.12 -3.24 -1.45
CA LYS A 105 -18.10 -3.20 -0.34
C LYS A 105 -18.43 -4.56 0.29
N GLY A 106 -18.21 -5.66 -0.43
CA GLY A 106 -18.43 -7.02 0.09
C GLY A 106 -17.24 -7.60 0.85
N ALA A 107 -16.06 -6.98 0.73
CA ALA A 107 -14.84 -7.46 1.33
C ALA A 107 -14.71 -7.05 2.80
N LYS A 108 -13.94 -7.84 3.59
CA LYS A 108 -13.48 -7.47 4.93
C LYS A 108 -12.21 -6.64 4.81
N PHE A 109 -12.15 -5.48 5.44
CA PHE A 109 -10.99 -4.58 5.38
C PHE A 109 -10.14 -4.68 6.64
N TYR A 110 -8.90 -5.14 6.50
CA TYR A 110 -7.94 -5.22 7.61
C TYR A 110 -6.98 -4.03 7.58
N VAL A 111 -6.95 -3.29 8.67
CA VAL A 111 -6.07 -2.13 8.88
C VAL A 111 -5.67 -2.06 10.36
N GLN A 112 -4.51 -1.50 10.70
CA GLN A 112 -4.18 -1.27 12.10
C GLN A 112 -5.16 -0.26 12.72
N ALA A 113 -5.69 -0.57 13.89
CA ALA A 113 -6.70 0.26 14.55
C ALA A 113 -6.22 1.70 14.82
N GLU A 114 -4.91 1.88 15.03
CA GLU A 114 -4.32 3.20 15.21
C GLU A 114 -4.31 4.01 13.93
N GLU A 115 -4.06 3.38 12.78
CA GLU A 115 -4.13 4.01 11.46
C GLU A 115 -5.55 4.51 11.18
N LEU A 116 -6.53 3.62 11.34
CA LEU A 116 -7.94 3.97 11.11
C LEU A 116 -8.38 5.14 12.00
N ARG A 117 -8.03 5.10 13.29
CA ARG A 117 -8.38 6.19 14.21
C ARG A 117 -7.70 7.50 13.83
N TYR A 118 -6.41 7.45 13.46
CA TYR A 118 -5.63 8.63 13.10
C TYR A 118 -6.11 9.26 11.79
N ALA A 119 -6.51 8.46 10.81
CA ALA A 119 -6.99 8.94 9.51
C ALA A 119 -8.16 9.92 9.61
N TYR A 120 -9.04 9.77 10.62
CA TYR A 120 -10.16 10.69 10.85
C TYR A 120 -9.74 12.05 11.43
N ALA A 121 -8.61 12.13 12.12
CA ALA A 121 -8.12 13.38 12.74
C ALA A 121 -6.58 13.44 12.69
N PRO A 122 -5.98 13.44 11.49
CA PRO A 122 -4.54 13.42 11.34
C PRO A 122 -3.93 14.77 11.74
N ASP A 123 -2.70 14.73 12.23
CA ASP A 123 -1.90 15.91 12.49
C ASP A 123 -1.70 16.75 11.24
N ARG A 124 -1.54 18.05 11.39
CA ARG A 124 -1.49 19.01 10.27
C ARG A 124 -0.44 18.66 9.23
N PHE A 125 0.71 18.13 9.64
CA PHE A 125 1.82 17.81 8.73
C PHE A 125 1.56 16.58 7.85
N GLN A 126 0.64 15.68 8.25
CA GLN A 126 0.23 14.52 7.45
C GLN A 126 -1.16 14.66 6.81
N LYS A 127 -1.91 15.69 7.18
CA LYS A 127 -3.32 15.85 6.77
C LYS A 127 -3.54 15.76 5.25
N ALA A 128 -2.57 16.22 4.45
CA ALA A 128 -2.69 16.20 2.99
C ALA A 128 -2.67 14.78 2.39
N ALA A 129 -2.11 13.81 3.11
CA ALA A 129 -2.03 12.41 2.67
C ALA A 129 -3.34 11.64 2.92
N TYR A 130 -4.23 12.14 3.79
CA TYR A 130 -5.49 11.49 4.13
C TYR A 130 -6.67 12.19 3.45
N ILE A 131 -7.34 11.49 2.54
CA ILE A 131 -8.56 11.96 1.87
C ILE A 131 -9.73 11.15 2.41
N SER A 132 -10.55 11.75 3.27
CA SER A 132 -11.66 11.06 3.95
C SER A 132 -12.63 10.39 2.98
N ASP A 133 -12.86 10.99 1.81
CA ASP A 133 -13.74 10.45 0.78
C ASP A 133 -13.34 9.02 0.34
N PHE A 134 -12.08 8.58 0.60
CA PHE A 134 -11.55 7.28 0.20
C PHE A 134 -11.65 6.21 1.28
N PHE A 135 -11.58 6.58 2.54
CA PHE A 135 -11.64 5.61 3.65
C PHE A 135 -12.91 5.75 4.51
N ASP A 136 -13.55 6.93 4.54
CA ASP A 136 -14.84 7.12 5.20
C ASP A 136 -15.98 6.68 4.25
N THR A 137 -15.94 5.41 3.91
CA THR A 137 -16.86 4.75 3.00
C THR A 137 -17.66 3.67 3.76
N SER A 138 -18.72 3.15 3.16
CA SER A 138 -19.53 2.10 3.78
C SER A 138 -18.89 0.71 3.67
N VAL A 139 -17.58 0.59 3.96
CA VAL A 139 -16.85 -0.67 4.02
C VAL A 139 -16.68 -1.14 5.47
N ASP A 140 -16.53 -2.44 5.66
CA ASP A 140 -16.45 -3.07 6.99
C ASP A 140 -14.97 -3.17 7.43
N TYR A 141 -14.49 -2.16 8.15
CA TYR A 141 -13.14 -2.15 8.69
C TYR A 141 -12.99 -3.01 9.94
N ILE A 142 -12.04 -3.93 9.90
CA ILE A 142 -11.54 -4.72 11.03
C ILE A 142 -10.25 -4.08 11.51
N GLY A 143 -10.33 -3.29 12.58
CA GLY A 143 -9.18 -2.65 13.21
C GLY A 143 -8.37 -3.65 14.03
N ILE A 144 -7.25 -4.14 13.47
CA ILE A 144 -6.35 -5.08 14.16
C ILE A 144 -5.30 -4.33 14.99
N ARG A 145 -4.63 -5.03 15.92
CA ARG A 145 -3.56 -4.46 16.75
C ARG A 145 -2.35 -5.39 16.75
N GLY A 146 -1.19 -4.84 16.39
CA GLY A 146 0.06 -5.61 16.36
C GLY A 146 0.10 -6.61 15.20
N ARG A 147 0.92 -7.66 15.37
CA ARG A 147 1.05 -8.75 14.41
C ARG A 147 -0.27 -9.54 14.35
N TYR A 148 -0.76 -9.81 13.15
CA TYR A 148 -2.01 -10.52 12.92
C TYR A 148 -1.84 -11.63 11.87
N GLN A 149 -2.23 -12.85 12.22
CA GLN A 149 -2.26 -14.00 11.30
C GLN A 149 -3.56 -13.92 10.49
N LEU A 150 -3.46 -13.55 9.22
CA LEU A 150 -4.62 -13.43 8.33
C LEU A 150 -5.07 -14.82 7.84
N THR A 151 -4.11 -15.59 7.32
CA THR A 151 -4.27 -17.01 6.95
C THR A 151 -3.03 -17.78 7.42
N ASP A 152 -2.97 -19.10 7.23
CA ASP A 152 -1.80 -19.91 7.63
C ASP A 152 -0.50 -19.42 6.98
N ASP A 153 -0.59 -18.87 5.77
CA ASP A 153 0.55 -18.41 4.98
C ASP A 153 0.72 -16.88 4.95
N ILE A 154 -0.24 -16.09 5.44
CA ILE A 154 -0.24 -14.62 5.32
C ILE A 154 -0.30 -13.97 6.69
N VAL A 155 0.69 -13.11 6.96
CA VAL A 155 0.81 -12.38 8.22
C VAL A 155 0.91 -10.89 7.97
N LEU A 156 0.12 -10.11 8.68
CA LEU A 156 0.19 -8.65 8.73
C LEU A 156 1.10 -8.25 9.89
N VAL A 157 2.12 -7.45 9.61
CA VAL A 157 3.10 -7.02 10.61
C VAL A 157 3.14 -5.49 10.69
N PRO A 158 3.05 -4.90 11.89
CA PRO A 158 3.21 -3.46 12.04
C PRO A 158 4.59 -3.01 11.59
N THR A 159 4.63 -2.01 10.73
CA THR A 159 5.84 -1.34 10.25
C THR A 159 5.65 0.18 10.33
N PRO A 160 5.41 0.72 11.55
CA PRO A 160 5.12 2.14 11.72
C PRO A 160 6.32 3.02 11.37
N GLY A 161 6.03 4.28 11.09
CA GLY A 161 7.04 5.31 10.84
C GLY A 161 6.74 6.18 9.64
N HIS A 162 6.33 5.62 8.50
CA HIS A 162 5.75 6.36 7.39
C HIS A 162 4.39 6.96 7.80
N SER A 163 3.48 6.12 8.26
CA SER A 163 2.29 6.51 9.01
C SER A 163 2.29 5.87 10.40
N ILE A 164 1.37 6.28 11.27
CA ILE A 164 1.32 5.82 12.65
C ILE A 164 1.01 4.33 12.78
N GLY A 165 0.13 3.83 11.93
CA GLY A 165 -0.36 2.46 11.92
C GLY A 165 0.01 1.70 10.65
N HIS A 166 1.05 2.13 9.94
CA HIS A 166 1.52 1.40 8.75
C HIS A 166 1.80 -0.07 9.07
N GLN A 167 1.42 -0.96 8.16
CA GLN A 167 1.70 -2.38 8.22
C GLN A 167 2.21 -2.91 6.88
N SER A 168 3.06 -3.93 6.94
CA SER A 168 3.51 -4.70 5.78
C SER A 168 2.89 -6.09 5.80
N THR A 169 2.82 -6.75 4.64
CA THR A 169 2.29 -8.12 4.52
C THR A 169 3.40 -9.09 4.19
N ILE A 170 3.52 -10.17 4.95
CA ILE A 170 4.46 -11.27 4.69
C ILE A 170 3.65 -12.47 4.21
N ILE A 171 3.99 -13.01 3.03
CA ILE A 171 3.31 -14.11 2.37
C ILE A 171 4.31 -15.25 2.20
N LYS A 172 4.08 -16.36 2.86
CA LYS A 172 4.89 -17.57 2.70
C LYS A 172 4.40 -18.35 1.48
N TRP A 173 5.25 -18.46 0.45
CA TRP A 173 4.91 -19.16 -0.78
C TRP A 173 6.17 -19.74 -1.46
N LYS A 174 6.12 -21.01 -1.87
CA LYS A 174 7.23 -21.70 -2.58
C LYS A 174 8.59 -21.52 -1.87
N GLU A 175 8.64 -21.83 -0.58
CA GLU A 175 9.87 -21.76 0.25
C GLU A 175 10.47 -20.34 0.41
N LYS A 176 9.74 -19.30 0.01
CA LYS A 176 10.13 -17.90 0.11
C LYS A 176 9.14 -17.09 0.93
N ASN A 177 9.61 -15.99 1.47
CA ASN A 177 8.80 -14.97 2.12
C ASN A 177 8.63 -13.78 1.17
N TYR A 178 7.47 -13.67 0.52
CA TYR A 178 7.14 -12.48 -0.25
C TYR A 178 6.69 -11.38 0.69
N VAL A 179 7.36 -10.23 0.64
CA VAL A 179 7.14 -9.13 1.58
C VAL A 179 6.63 -7.91 0.82
N TYR A 180 5.34 -7.62 0.92
CA TYR A 180 4.79 -6.36 0.44
C TYR A 180 5.11 -5.28 1.45
N CYS A 181 6.06 -4.39 1.10
CA CYS A 181 6.64 -3.43 2.03
C CYS A 181 5.69 -2.27 2.36
N GLY A 182 4.77 -1.93 1.43
CA GLY A 182 4.08 -0.64 1.50
C GLY A 182 5.09 0.51 1.48
N ASP A 183 4.78 1.60 2.17
CA ASP A 183 5.56 2.83 2.12
C ASP A 183 6.63 2.97 3.22
N VAL A 184 6.85 1.92 3.99
CA VAL A 184 8.09 1.84 4.80
C VAL A 184 9.31 1.69 3.88
N ALA A 185 9.12 1.03 2.73
CA ALA A 185 10.11 0.94 1.65
C ALA A 185 9.40 1.06 0.29
N PRO A 186 9.02 2.28 -0.16
CA PRO A 186 8.30 2.47 -1.43
C PRO A 186 9.14 2.12 -2.65
N LEU A 187 10.46 2.29 -2.59
CA LEU A 187 11.43 1.95 -3.62
C LEU A 187 12.43 0.92 -3.11
N ARG A 188 13.02 0.15 -4.01
CA ARG A 188 14.11 -0.80 -3.72
C ARG A 188 15.25 -0.16 -2.92
N GLU A 189 15.66 1.05 -3.29
CA GLU A 189 16.76 1.74 -2.63
C GLU A 189 16.47 2.09 -1.15
N ASN A 190 15.21 2.19 -0.73
CA ASN A 190 14.88 2.42 0.67
C ASN A 190 15.42 1.28 1.54
N LEU A 191 15.18 0.05 1.12
CA LEU A 191 15.64 -1.13 1.85
C LEU A 191 17.13 -1.39 1.64
N GLU A 192 17.61 -1.41 0.39
CA GLU A 192 19.00 -1.74 0.06
C GLU A 192 20.01 -0.75 0.64
N LYS A 193 19.65 0.53 0.70
CA LYS A 193 20.52 1.60 1.22
C LYS A 193 20.14 2.07 2.61
N ARG A 194 19.15 1.43 3.24
CA ARG A 194 18.61 1.81 4.55
C ARG A 194 18.17 3.29 4.57
N ASN A 195 17.53 3.75 3.51
CA ASN A 195 16.98 5.10 3.38
C ASN A 195 15.48 5.08 3.71
N ILE A 196 15.05 5.84 4.72
CA ILE A 196 13.63 5.94 5.05
C ILE A 196 12.85 6.73 3.98
N SER A 197 11.54 6.54 3.90
CA SER A 197 10.64 7.35 3.08
C SER A 197 10.72 8.83 3.47
N GLY A 198 10.45 9.73 2.53
CA GLY A 198 10.43 11.18 2.81
C GLY A 198 9.16 11.63 3.51
N VAL A 199 8.03 10.96 3.28
CA VAL A 199 6.81 11.15 4.08
C VAL A 199 6.94 10.35 5.37
N LEU A 200 6.91 11.03 6.51
CA LEU A 200 7.20 10.42 7.81
C LEU A 200 6.24 10.88 8.89
N TYR A 201 5.77 9.93 9.69
CA TYR A 201 5.20 10.17 11.01
C TYR A 201 6.32 10.17 12.08
N ARG A 202 7.21 9.14 12.04
CA ARG A 202 8.34 9.02 12.98
C ARG A 202 9.55 8.33 12.35
N ALA A 203 10.66 9.05 12.23
CA ALA A 203 11.89 8.56 11.60
C ALA A 203 12.53 7.38 12.36
N ASP A 204 12.51 7.41 13.69
CA ASP A 204 13.06 6.34 14.54
C ASP A 204 12.30 5.03 14.38
N GLN A 205 10.97 5.10 14.20
CA GLN A 205 10.14 3.93 13.93
C GLN A 205 10.35 3.42 12.49
N ALA A 206 10.43 4.33 11.51
CA ALA A 206 10.68 3.97 10.11
C ALA A 206 12.00 3.19 9.95
N LEU A 207 13.07 3.62 10.63
CA LEU A 207 14.35 2.89 10.63
C LEU A 207 14.22 1.49 11.24
N LYS A 208 13.54 1.34 12.37
CA LYS A 208 13.30 0.03 13.00
C LYS A 208 12.47 -0.88 12.11
N SER A 209 11.46 -0.32 11.42
CA SER A 209 10.62 -1.05 10.49
C SER A 209 11.41 -1.53 9.27
N LEU A 210 12.29 -0.69 8.69
CA LEU A 210 13.22 -1.10 7.62
C LEU A 210 14.15 -2.21 8.08
N ASP A 211 14.77 -2.07 9.26
CA ASP A 211 15.69 -3.08 9.82
C ASP A 211 14.97 -4.42 10.05
N MET A 212 13.74 -4.38 10.56
CA MET A 212 12.92 -5.57 10.76
C MET A 212 12.58 -6.25 9.42
N LEU A 213 12.15 -5.50 8.39
CA LEU A 213 11.90 -6.09 7.07
C LEU A 213 13.18 -6.64 6.46
N GLY A 214 14.30 -5.91 6.54
CA GLY A 214 15.61 -6.34 6.01
C GLY A 214 16.18 -7.59 6.68
N SER A 215 15.69 -7.97 7.86
CA SER A 215 16.10 -9.18 8.57
C SER A 215 15.31 -10.43 8.20
N ILE A 216 14.30 -10.34 7.33
CA ILE A 216 13.48 -11.48 6.93
C ILE A 216 14.30 -12.39 6.01
N GLU A 217 14.51 -13.62 6.43
CA GLU A 217 15.24 -14.62 5.64
C GLU A 217 14.45 -15.07 4.40
N ASN A 218 15.14 -15.40 3.33
CA ASN A 218 14.58 -15.85 2.05
C ASN A 218 13.50 -14.90 1.49
N ALA A 219 13.66 -13.58 1.75
CA ALA A 219 12.68 -12.59 1.35
C ALA A 219 12.75 -12.24 -0.14
N VAL A 220 11.58 -12.08 -0.73
CA VAL A 220 11.35 -11.43 -2.02
C VAL A 220 10.54 -10.17 -1.74
N TYR A 221 11.17 -9.01 -1.82
CA TYR A 221 10.52 -7.75 -1.50
C TYR A 221 9.68 -7.22 -2.66
N ILE A 222 8.52 -6.68 -2.35
CA ILE A 222 7.57 -6.03 -3.27
C ILE A 222 7.43 -4.59 -2.82
N TYR A 223 7.82 -3.66 -3.68
CA TYR A 223 7.87 -2.22 -3.40
C TYR A 223 6.65 -1.53 -4.00
N SER A 224 5.96 -0.69 -3.23
CA SER A 224 4.68 -0.07 -3.63
C SER A 224 4.81 0.85 -4.85
N HIS A 225 5.94 1.56 -4.99
CA HIS A 225 6.11 2.63 -5.97
C HIS A 225 7.30 2.47 -6.92
N ASP A 226 8.00 1.35 -6.87
CA ASP A 226 9.18 1.11 -7.69
C ASP A 226 8.80 0.75 -9.14
N ASN A 227 9.20 1.59 -10.11
CA ASN A 227 8.90 1.41 -11.52
C ASN A 227 9.71 0.29 -12.18
N GLU A 228 10.81 -0.14 -11.57
CA GLU A 228 11.65 -1.21 -12.10
C GLU A 228 11.08 -2.60 -11.77
N GLN A 229 10.17 -2.68 -10.80
CA GLN A 229 9.50 -3.92 -10.43
C GLN A 229 8.03 -3.89 -10.86
N MET A 230 7.76 -4.30 -12.09
CA MET A 230 6.39 -4.36 -12.63
C MET A 230 5.80 -5.78 -12.66
N THR A 231 6.59 -6.78 -12.33
CA THR A 231 6.19 -8.21 -12.21
C THR A 231 6.88 -8.86 -11.02
N LEU A 232 6.37 -10.01 -10.59
CA LEU A 232 6.92 -10.86 -9.50
C LEU A 232 7.70 -12.03 -10.05
#